data_4a0421e84b8f05e2958f43abf19b0b8f
#
_entry.id   4a0421e84b8f05e2958f43abf19b0b8f
#
_cell.length_a   1.000
_cell.length_b   1.000
_cell.length_c   1.000
_cell.angle_alpha   90.00
_cell.angle_beta   90.00
_cell.angle_gamma   90.00
#
_symmetry.space_group_name_H-M   'P 1'
#
loop_
_entity.id
_entity.type
_entity.pdbx_description
1 polymer ?
#
loop_
_entity_poly.entity_id
_entity_poly.type
_entity_poly.pdbx_seq_one_letter_code
_entity_poly.pdbx_strand_id
1 'polypeptide(L)'
;DSEETLAQYPFRFRLEVTYTLEAKKLDIAYRIENRDDCTMPFNFGLHPAFNCPLEEGKAFDAYHLELNQKEEVDVIVLDKDALKKTIIIQNPRSTCTKLTDGTHGVQVEYQGYPWLAYWSPYAPFICIEPWYSHTDFEKNEVPFEKREGTILLDVNESWQTAYSITLF
;
A
#
# COMPACT_ATOMS: atom_id res chain seq x y z
N ASP A 1 -13.09 -15.92 9.93
CA ASP A 1 -13.14 -17.02 8.97
C ASP A 1 -14.55 -17.61 8.90
N SER A 2 -14.90 -18.15 7.76
CA SER A 2 -16.16 -18.85 7.46
C SER A 2 -15.85 -20.06 6.58
N GLU A 3 -16.82 -20.94 6.37
CA GLU A 3 -16.63 -22.06 5.44
C GLU A 3 -16.27 -21.58 4.02
N GLU A 4 -16.86 -20.48 3.57
CA GLU A 4 -16.58 -19.88 2.26
C GLU A 4 -15.15 -19.33 2.16
N THR A 5 -14.67 -18.61 3.19
CA THR A 5 -13.29 -18.08 3.20
C THR A 5 -12.25 -19.19 3.32
N LEU A 6 -12.53 -20.22 4.12
CA LEU A 6 -11.64 -21.38 4.26
C LEU A 6 -11.56 -22.24 2.99
N ALA A 7 -12.61 -22.26 2.17
CA ALA A 7 -12.59 -22.95 0.86
C ALA A 7 -11.65 -22.27 -0.14
N GLN A 8 -11.39 -20.97 -0.01
CA GLN A 8 -10.50 -20.18 -0.90
C GLN A 8 -9.11 -20.03 -0.32
N TYR A 9 -9.01 -19.82 0.99
CA TYR A 9 -7.77 -19.64 1.73
C TYR A 9 -7.86 -20.50 3.02
N PRO A 10 -7.27 -21.70 3.02
CA PRO A 10 -7.53 -22.72 4.02
C PRO A 10 -6.72 -22.52 5.30
N PHE A 11 -6.70 -21.30 5.84
CA PHE A 11 -6.05 -20.95 7.08
C PHE A 11 -6.97 -20.14 7.98
N ARG A 12 -6.94 -20.44 9.28
CA ARG A 12 -7.65 -19.68 10.30
C ARG A 12 -6.79 -18.54 10.80
N PHE A 13 -7.30 -17.33 10.72
CA PHE A 13 -6.59 -16.14 11.17
C PHE A 13 -7.53 -15.09 11.75
N ARG A 14 -6.97 -14.18 12.51
CA ARG A 14 -7.64 -12.95 12.94
C ARG A 14 -6.93 -11.75 12.34
N LEU A 15 -7.66 -10.93 11.59
CA LEU A 15 -7.24 -9.63 11.14
C LEU A 15 -7.90 -8.56 12.00
N GLU A 16 -7.10 -7.69 12.60
CA GLU A 16 -7.55 -6.49 13.29
C GLU A 16 -7.03 -5.27 12.53
N VAL A 17 -7.93 -4.33 12.26
CA VAL A 17 -7.60 -3.03 11.67
C VAL A 17 -8.04 -1.96 12.66
N THR A 18 -7.09 -1.16 13.14
CA THR A 18 -7.33 -0.08 14.10
C THR A 18 -7.14 1.25 13.41
N TYR A 19 -8.15 2.10 13.47
CA TYR A 19 -8.11 3.47 12.98
C TYR A 19 -8.04 4.42 14.16
N THR A 20 -7.03 5.29 14.18
CA THR A 20 -6.88 6.35 15.18
C THR A 20 -6.83 7.70 14.49
N LEU A 21 -7.81 8.54 14.76
CA LEU A 21 -7.90 9.89 14.19
C LEU A 21 -7.49 10.93 15.22
N GLU A 22 -6.45 11.70 14.91
CA GLU A 22 -5.99 12.83 15.71
C GLU A 22 -5.84 14.08 14.83
N ALA A 23 -6.66 15.08 15.06
CA ALA A 23 -6.71 16.32 14.26
C ALA A 23 -6.84 16.00 12.75
N LYS A 24 -5.77 16.20 11.97
CA LYS A 24 -5.73 15.96 10.52
C LYS A 24 -5.00 14.67 10.14
N LYS A 25 -4.61 13.86 11.12
CA LYS A 25 -3.86 12.61 10.91
C LYS A 25 -4.73 11.40 11.25
N LEU A 26 -4.76 10.44 10.33
CA LEU A 26 -5.35 9.13 10.49
C LEU A 26 -4.24 8.07 10.51
N ASP A 27 -4.03 7.43 11.64
CA ASP A 27 -3.17 6.26 11.77
C ASP A 27 -3.99 4.99 11.55
N ILE A 28 -3.49 4.08 10.72
CA ILE A 28 -4.13 2.81 10.39
C ILE A 28 -3.15 1.69 10.68
N ALA A 29 -3.46 0.88 11.69
CA ALA A 29 -2.65 -0.24 12.13
C ALA A 29 -3.34 -1.57 11.80
N TYR A 30 -2.55 -2.53 11.36
CA TYR A 30 -2.97 -3.89 11.04
C TYR A 30 -2.27 -4.87 11.96
N ARG A 31 -3.03 -5.84 12.46
CA ARG A 31 -2.51 -7.00 13.18
C ARG A 31 -3.14 -8.26 12.61
N ILE A 32 -2.30 -9.18 12.15
CA ILE A 32 -2.68 -10.50 11.67
C ILE A 32 -2.16 -11.53 12.66
N GLU A 33 -3.02 -12.41 13.13
CA GLU A 33 -2.72 -13.47 14.08
C GLU A 33 -3.05 -14.81 13.44
N ASN A 34 -2.07 -15.71 13.35
CA ASN A 34 -2.30 -17.08 12.92
C ASN A 34 -3.03 -17.85 14.04
N ARG A 35 -4.21 -18.36 13.72
CA ARG A 35 -5.06 -19.17 14.62
C ARG A 35 -5.22 -20.61 14.16
N ASP A 36 -4.42 -21.00 13.19
CA ASP A 36 -4.36 -22.37 12.71
C ASP A 36 -3.31 -23.18 13.45
N ASP A 37 -3.26 -24.48 13.18
CA ASP A 37 -2.30 -25.45 13.75
C ASP A 37 -1.07 -25.66 12.85
N CYS A 38 -0.92 -24.86 11.80
CA CYS A 38 0.20 -24.88 10.86
C CYS A 38 0.69 -23.47 10.50
N THR A 39 1.88 -23.36 9.91
CA THR A 39 2.42 -22.09 9.39
C THR A 39 1.52 -21.55 8.29
N MET A 40 1.12 -20.30 8.40
CA MET A 40 0.24 -19.60 7.47
C MET A 40 1.06 -18.70 6.54
N PRO A 41 1.11 -18.96 5.23
CA PRO A 41 1.70 -18.07 4.25
C PRO A 41 0.69 -17.01 3.81
N PHE A 42 1.07 -15.72 3.79
CA PHE A 42 0.20 -14.67 3.27
C PHE A 42 1.01 -13.56 2.59
N ASN A 43 0.34 -12.85 1.70
CA ASN A 43 0.82 -11.60 1.11
C ASN A 43 0.07 -10.42 1.72
N PHE A 44 0.77 -9.28 1.82
CA PHE A 44 0.18 -8.06 2.32
C PHE A 44 0.63 -6.85 1.49
N GLY A 45 -0.33 -6.04 1.12
CA GLY A 45 -0.11 -4.77 0.44
C GLY A 45 -1.26 -3.82 0.70
N LEU A 46 -0.98 -2.53 0.70
CA LEU A 46 -1.97 -1.47 0.84
C LEU A 46 -2.33 -0.91 -0.53
N HIS A 47 -3.58 -0.47 -0.68
CA HIS A 47 -4.06 0.12 -1.94
C HIS A 47 -4.94 1.36 -1.68
N PRO A 48 -4.48 2.33 -0.84
CA PRO A 48 -5.24 3.54 -0.63
C PRO A 48 -5.29 4.38 -1.89
N ALA A 49 -6.49 4.86 -2.21
CA ALA A 49 -6.76 5.72 -3.36
C ALA A 49 -7.23 7.10 -2.87
N PHE A 50 -6.71 8.14 -3.50
CA PHE A 50 -7.01 9.52 -3.19
C PHE A 50 -7.60 10.22 -4.42
N ASN A 51 -8.67 10.99 -4.24
CA ASN A 51 -9.18 11.82 -5.31
C ASN A 51 -8.04 12.69 -5.89
N CYS A 52 -8.01 12.82 -7.20
CA CYS A 52 -7.11 13.73 -7.87
C CYS A 52 -7.82 14.31 -9.10
N PRO A 53 -8.14 15.58 -9.09
CA PRO A 53 -7.77 16.62 -8.09
C PRO A 53 -8.43 16.42 -6.72
N LEU A 54 -7.79 16.93 -5.66
CA LEU A 54 -8.36 16.97 -4.31
C LEU A 54 -9.42 18.08 -4.18
N GLU A 55 -9.31 19.14 -4.99
CA GLU A 55 -10.22 20.26 -5.01
C GLU A 55 -11.01 20.30 -6.31
N GLU A 56 -12.31 20.56 -6.21
CA GLU A 56 -13.18 20.72 -7.37
C GLU A 56 -12.72 21.86 -8.27
N GLY A 57 -12.74 21.62 -9.58
CA GLY A 57 -12.35 22.61 -10.60
C GLY A 57 -10.85 22.66 -10.92
N LYS A 58 -9.99 21.98 -10.16
CA LYS A 58 -8.57 21.82 -10.51
C LYS A 58 -8.37 20.69 -11.53
N ALA A 59 -7.28 20.75 -12.28
CA ALA A 59 -6.90 19.69 -13.21
C ALA A 59 -6.09 18.59 -12.49
N PHE A 60 -6.11 17.36 -13.02
CA PHE A 60 -5.34 16.24 -12.50
C PHE A 60 -3.84 16.52 -12.50
N ASP A 61 -3.33 17.12 -13.55
CA ASP A 61 -1.93 17.49 -13.77
C ASP A 61 -1.49 18.76 -13.04
N ALA A 62 -2.40 19.43 -12.32
CA ALA A 62 -2.04 20.48 -11.37
C ALA A 62 -1.45 19.91 -10.07
N TYR A 63 -1.55 18.59 -9.87
CA TYR A 63 -0.98 17.88 -8.74
C TYR A 63 0.26 17.11 -9.14
N HIS A 64 1.08 16.76 -8.16
CA HIS A 64 2.26 15.91 -8.32
C HIS A 64 2.48 15.10 -7.05
N LEU A 65 3.33 14.08 -7.15
CA LEU A 65 3.79 13.33 -5.99
C LEU A 65 5.19 13.80 -5.60
N GLU A 66 5.38 14.11 -4.32
CA GLU A 66 6.67 14.41 -3.73
C GLU A 66 7.10 13.30 -2.78
N LEU A 67 8.30 12.78 -2.96
CA LEU A 67 8.92 11.80 -2.10
C LEU A 67 9.86 12.52 -1.12
N ASN A 68 9.89 12.10 0.15
CA ASN A 68 10.71 12.77 1.17
C ASN A 68 12.20 12.46 1.07
N GLN A 69 12.60 11.50 0.25
CA GLN A 69 13.98 11.20 -0.09
C GLN A 69 14.11 10.94 -1.59
N LYS A 70 15.30 11.20 -2.12
CA LYS A 70 15.56 11.02 -3.54
C LYS A 70 15.65 9.53 -3.87
N GLU A 71 14.76 9.10 -4.75
CA GLU A 71 14.81 7.84 -5.48
C GLU A 71 15.56 8.04 -6.84
N GLU A 72 15.14 7.38 -7.91
CA GLU A 72 15.54 7.81 -9.26
C GLU A 72 14.97 9.19 -9.58
N VAL A 73 13.77 9.47 -9.07
CA VAL A 73 13.08 10.74 -9.08
C VAL A 73 12.59 11.09 -7.68
N ASP A 74 12.58 12.36 -7.30
CA ASP A 74 12.03 12.85 -6.03
C ASP A 74 10.66 13.51 -6.20
N VAL A 75 10.32 13.88 -7.43
CA VAL A 75 9.01 14.40 -7.81
C VAL A 75 8.49 13.61 -9.02
N ILE A 76 7.28 13.08 -8.89
CA ILE A 76 6.57 12.41 -9.99
C ILE A 76 5.46 13.35 -10.47
N VAL A 77 5.62 13.85 -11.68
CA VAL A 77 4.58 14.61 -12.37
C VAL A 77 3.45 13.66 -12.74
N LEU A 78 2.21 14.06 -12.48
CA LEU A 78 1.05 13.22 -12.75
C LEU A 78 0.73 13.22 -14.26
N ASP A 79 1.15 12.16 -14.92
CA ASP A 79 0.79 11.81 -16.30
C ASP A 79 -0.08 10.54 -16.26
N LYS A 80 -1.30 10.65 -16.77
CA LYS A 80 -2.25 9.52 -16.78
C LYS A 80 -1.77 8.33 -17.60
N ASP A 81 -1.03 8.57 -18.68
CA ASP A 81 -0.48 7.50 -19.51
C ASP A 81 0.67 6.77 -18.83
N ALA A 82 1.53 7.50 -18.12
CA ALA A 82 2.61 6.92 -17.33
C ALA A 82 2.06 6.12 -16.13
N LEU A 83 1.11 6.68 -15.39
CA LEU A 83 0.53 6.06 -14.19
C LEU A 83 -0.34 4.83 -14.50
N LYS A 84 -0.89 4.71 -15.70
CA LYS A 84 -1.61 3.52 -16.14
C LYS A 84 -0.74 2.25 -16.11
N LYS A 85 0.57 2.39 -16.27
CA LYS A 85 1.54 1.29 -16.25
C LYS A 85 2.08 0.97 -14.86
N THR A 86 1.56 1.55 -13.83
CA THR A 86 2.06 1.43 -12.45
C THR A 86 3.56 1.70 -12.33
N ILE A 87 3.92 2.76 -11.64
CA ILE A 87 5.32 3.04 -11.28
C ILE A 87 5.62 2.23 -10.02
N ILE A 88 6.65 1.38 -10.06
CA ILE A 88 7.03 0.53 -8.92
C ILE A 88 8.47 0.84 -8.52
N ILE A 89 8.67 1.09 -7.23
CA ILE A 89 9.97 1.32 -6.60
C ILE A 89 10.22 0.19 -5.62
N GLN A 90 11.31 -0.54 -5.81
CA GLN A 90 11.77 -1.59 -4.91
C GLN A 90 12.75 -1.01 -3.88
N ASN A 91 12.62 -1.39 -2.62
CA ASN A 91 13.42 -0.91 -1.50
C ASN A 91 13.50 0.63 -1.45
N PRO A 92 12.35 1.32 -1.39
CA PRO A 92 12.31 2.77 -1.39
C PRO A 92 13.10 3.33 -0.20
N ARG A 93 13.88 4.39 -0.45
CA ARG A 93 14.52 5.19 0.62
C ARG A 93 13.51 6.10 1.28
N SER A 94 12.50 6.51 0.50
CA SER A 94 11.40 7.34 0.98
C SER A 94 10.52 6.58 1.94
N THR A 95 10.08 7.25 2.97
CA THR A 95 9.14 6.75 3.98
C THR A 95 7.83 7.52 3.97
N CYS A 96 7.72 8.49 3.05
CA CYS A 96 6.58 9.36 2.91
C CYS A 96 6.42 9.83 1.47
N THR A 97 5.18 9.88 1.00
CA THR A 97 4.78 10.51 -0.27
C THR A 97 3.69 11.53 -0.01
N LYS A 98 3.80 12.71 -0.63
CA LYS A 98 2.75 13.72 -0.67
C LYS A 98 2.09 13.74 -2.05
N LEU A 99 0.79 13.74 -2.10
CA LEU A 99 0.00 14.16 -3.25
C LEU A 99 -0.38 15.63 -3.00
N THR A 100 0.12 16.54 -3.82
CA THR A 100 -0.05 17.99 -3.58
C THR A 100 -0.09 18.81 -4.86
N ASP A 101 -0.68 19.99 -4.76
CA ASP A 101 -0.60 21.08 -5.75
C ASP A 101 0.42 22.16 -5.34
N GLY A 102 1.21 21.89 -4.29
CA GLY A 102 2.15 22.83 -3.69
C GLY A 102 1.59 23.66 -2.53
N THR A 103 0.28 23.63 -2.30
CA THR A 103 -0.38 24.40 -1.23
C THR A 103 -1.12 23.50 -0.24
N HIS A 104 -1.91 22.58 -0.76
CA HIS A 104 -2.69 21.61 0.00
C HIS A 104 -2.37 20.21 -0.47
N GLY A 105 -2.65 19.23 0.37
CA GLY A 105 -2.37 17.87 -0.04
C GLY A 105 -2.72 16.81 0.99
N VAL A 106 -2.39 15.60 0.57
CA VAL A 106 -2.44 14.39 1.40
C VAL A 106 -1.03 13.84 1.50
N GLN A 107 -0.56 13.60 2.70
CA GLN A 107 0.71 12.93 2.99
C GLN A 107 0.43 11.51 3.46
N VAL A 108 1.09 10.54 2.85
CA VAL A 108 1.05 9.12 3.23
C VAL A 108 2.41 8.72 3.77
N GLU A 109 2.47 8.31 5.03
CA GLU A 109 3.68 7.84 5.70
C GLU A 109 3.64 6.30 5.78
N TYR A 110 4.72 5.65 5.33
CA TYR A 110 4.84 4.19 5.21
C TYR A 110 6.28 3.75 5.50
N GLN A 111 6.60 3.45 6.71
CA GLN A 111 7.94 2.97 7.06
C GLN A 111 8.04 1.45 7.00
N GLY A 112 9.13 0.94 6.39
CA GLY A 112 9.45 -0.49 6.41
C GLY A 112 8.78 -1.32 5.32
N TYR A 113 8.11 -0.68 4.35
CA TYR A 113 7.55 -1.38 3.20
C TYR A 113 8.62 -1.55 2.11
N PRO A 114 8.91 -2.78 1.67
CA PRO A 114 9.94 -3.03 0.66
C PRO A 114 9.55 -2.65 -0.76
N TRP A 115 8.29 -2.37 -1.01
CA TRP A 115 7.77 -1.95 -2.31
C TRP A 115 6.85 -0.75 -2.17
N LEU A 116 6.92 0.14 -3.15
CA LEU A 116 6.06 1.31 -3.28
C LEU A 116 5.56 1.41 -4.71
N ALA A 117 4.24 1.49 -4.90
CA ALA A 117 3.66 1.63 -6.22
C ALA A 117 2.76 2.86 -6.33
N TYR A 118 2.70 3.42 -7.53
CA TYR A 118 1.81 4.51 -7.90
C TYR A 118 1.03 4.14 -9.16
N TRP A 119 -0.29 4.31 -9.10
CA TRP A 119 -1.17 3.90 -10.17
C TRP A 119 -2.41 4.79 -10.30
N SER A 120 -2.87 5.00 -11.55
CA SER A 120 -4.14 5.65 -11.85
C SER A 120 -4.72 5.11 -13.17
N PRO A 121 -5.97 4.60 -13.19
CA PRO A 121 -6.59 3.99 -14.36
C PRO A 121 -7.40 4.99 -15.20
N TYR A 122 -6.85 6.15 -15.58
CA TYR A 122 -7.59 7.25 -16.23
C TYR A 122 -8.82 7.76 -15.45
N ALA A 123 -8.92 7.43 -14.18
CA ALA A 123 -9.97 7.88 -13.29
C ALA A 123 -9.50 9.12 -12.50
N PRO A 124 -10.42 9.89 -11.88
CA PRO A 124 -10.06 11.06 -11.09
C PRO A 124 -9.55 10.69 -9.69
N PHE A 125 -8.59 9.77 -9.64
CA PHE A 125 -7.89 9.38 -8.41
C PHE A 125 -6.49 8.86 -8.71
N ILE A 126 -5.66 8.81 -7.68
CA ILE A 126 -4.35 8.17 -7.69
C ILE A 126 -4.20 7.27 -6.48
N CYS A 127 -3.56 6.12 -6.68
CA CYS A 127 -3.19 5.21 -5.62
C CYS A 127 -1.73 5.43 -5.21
N ILE A 128 -1.48 5.41 -3.91
CA ILE A 128 -0.14 5.42 -3.29
C ILE A 128 -0.05 4.13 -2.49
N GLU A 129 0.67 3.15 -2.98
CA GLU A 129 0.53 1.76 -2.58
C GLU A 129 1.82 1.20 -1.96
N PRO A 130 2.01 1.27 -0.65
CA PRO A 130 3.10 0.56 0.02
C PRO A 130 2.76 -0.93 0.15
N TRP A 131 3.68 -1.81 -0.29
CA TRP A 131 3.49 -3.25 -0.27
C TRP A 131 4.62 -3.97 0.48
N TYR A 132 4.25 -5.03 1.20
CA TYR A 132 5.20 -6.04 1.71
C TYR A 132 5.46 -7.13 0.67
N SER A 133 4.43 -7.47 -0.10
CA SER A 133 4.48 -8.47 -1.16
C SER A 133 3.98 -7.84 -2.47
N HIS A 134 4.46 -8.32 -3.58
CA HIS A 134 4.04 -7.85 -4.90
C HIS A 134 3.28 -8.94 -5.67
N THR A 135 2.62 -8.55 -6.76
CA THR A 135 2.02 -9.49 -7.71
C THR A 135 3.08 -10.23 -8.50
N ASP A 136 2.72 -11.38 -9.07
CA ASP A 136 3.57 -12.04 -10.05
C ASP A 136 3.63 -11.19 -11.33
N PHE A 137 4.80 -10.63 -11.65
CA PHE A 137 5.01 -9.82 -12.86
C PHE A 137 5.04 -10.67 -14.13
N GLU A 138 5.38 -11.95 -13.98
CA GLU A 138 5.39 -12.96 -15.04
C GLU A 138 4.74 -14.25 -14.51
N LYS A 139 4.42 -15.19 -15.42
CA LYS A 139 3.89 -16.49 -14.99
C LYS A 139 4.88 -17.16 -14.06
N ASN A 140 4.43 -17.46 -12.85
CA ASN A 140 5.24 -17.99 -11.78
C ASN A 140 4.72 -19.37 -11.35
N GLU A 141 5.57 -20.39 -11.40
CA GLU A 141 5.27 -21.76 -10.97
C GLU A 141 5.83 -22.08 -9.56
N VAL A 142 6.50 -21.09 -8.93
CA VAL A 142 7.00 -21.23 -7.56
C VAL A 142 5.81 -21.35 -6.60
N PRO A 143 5.82 -22.33 -5.67
CA PRO A 143 4.80 -22.45 -4.64
C PRO A 143 4.63 -21.14 -3.87
N PHE A 144 3.39 -20.81 -3.49
CA PHE A 144 3.04 -19.52 -2.90
C PHE A 144 3.90 -19.17 -1.70
N GLU A 145 4.13 -20.12 -0.81
CA GLU A 145 4.93 -19.97 0.41
C GLU A 145 6.44 -19.71 0.16
N LYS A 146 6.90 -19.87 -1.08
CA LYS A 146 8.29 -19.64 -1.48
C LYS A 146 8.47 -18.42 -2.38
N ARG A 147 7.40 -17.70 -2.69
CA ARG A 147 7.47 -16.49 -3.53
C ARG A 147 8.10 -15.35 -2.78
N GLU A 148 8.76 -14.46 -3.50
CA GLU A 148 9.34 -13.25 -2.94
C GLU A 148 8.28 -12.41 -2.22
N GLY A 149 8.60 -11.97 -1.01
CA GLY A 149 7.73 -11.14 -0.19
C GLY A 149 6.60 -11.90 0.52
N THR A 150 6.43 -13.23 0.31
CA THR A 150 5.46 -14.00 1.09
C THR A 150 5.88 -14.05 2.55
N ILE A 151 4.97 -13.66 3.43
CA ILE A 151 5.16 -13.69 4.87
C ILE A 151 4.70 -15.05 5.40
N LEU A 152 5.58 -15.71 6.17
CA LEU A 152 5.26 -16.96 6.85
C LEU A 152 5.03 -16.65 8.33
N LEU A 153 3.86 -16.96 8.84
CA LEU A 153 3.48 -16.70 10.23
C LEU A 153 3.26 -18.04 10.94
N ASP A 154 4.08 -18.32 11.91
CA ASP A 154 4.01 -19.58 12.65
C ASP A 154 2.80 -19.65 13.57
N VAL A 155 2.52 -20.84 14.08
CA VAL A 155 1.36 -21.13 14.94
C VAL A 155 1.34 -20.21 16.16
N ASN A 156 0.21 -19.54 16.39
CA ASN A 156 0.00 -18.56 17.48
C ASN A 156 0.86 -17.28 17.39
N GLU A 157 1.60 -17.08 16.31
CA GLU A 157 2.31 -15.81 16.09
C GLU A 157 1.40 -14.72 15.55
N SER A 158 1.85 -13.49 15.66
CA SER A 158 1.19 -12.33 15.07
C SER A 158 2.17 -11.42 14.35
N TRP A 159 1.75 -10.90 13.21
CA TRP A 159 2.44 -9.92 12.41
C TRP A 159 1.71 -8.58 12.47
N GLN A 160 2.45 -7.47 12.42
CA GLN A 160 1.87 -6.13 12.52
C GLN A 160 2.54 -5.17 11.54
N THR A 161 1.76 -4.22 11.04
CA THR A 161 2.24 -3.07 10.29
C THR A 161 1.29 -1.89 10.45
N ALA A 162 1.74 -0.71 10.06
CA ALA A 162 0.92 0.50 10.08
C ALA A 162 1.33 1.47 8.97
N TYR A 163 0.44 2.38 8.63
CA TYR A 163 0.71 3.56 7.83
C TYR A 163 -0.16 4.71 8.31
N SER A 164 0.13 5.93 7.90
CA SER A 164 -0.69 7.06 8.25
C SER A 164 -0.99 7.98 7.08
N ILE A 165 -2.10 8.69 7.18
CA ILE A 165 -2.57 9.69 6.22
C ILE A 165 -2.73 11.01 6.97
N THR A 166 -2.10 12.07 6.46
CA THR A 166 -2.21 13.42 7.03
C THR A 166 -2.68 14.41 5.98
N LEU A 167 -3.67 15.24 6.32
CA LEU A 167 -4.12 16.36 5.49
C LEU A 167 -3.35 17.63 5.86
N PHE A 168 -2.92 18.42 4.87
CA PHE A 168 -2.18 19.68 5.10
C PHE A 168 -2.59 20.78 4.14
#